data_cfd7c99c507bd4729d20f7403e61552e
#
_entry.id   cfd7c99c507bd4729d20f7403e61552e
#
_cell.length_a   1.000
_cell.length_b   1.000
_cell.length_c   1.000
_cell.angle_alpha   90.00
_cell.angle_beta   90.00
_cell.angle_gamma   90.00
#
_symmetry.space_group_name_H-M   'P 1'
#
loop_
_entity.id
_entity.type
_entity.pdbx_description
1 polymer ?
#
loop_
_entity_poly.entity_id
_entity_poly.type
_entity_poly.pdbx_seq_one_letter_code
_entity_poly.pdbx_strand_id
1 'polypeptide(L)'
;MNEDGNFINSEESVALKRVTGMYKDWFLDYASYVILERAVPAIEDGLKPVQRRILHSMKDLDDGRYNKVANIVGHSMQYHPHGDASIGDAMVQICLLYTSDAADEWL
;
A
#
# COMPACT_ATOMS: atom_id res chain seq x y z
N MET A 1 5.02 23.50 38.60
CA MET A 1 3.99 24.54 38.39
C MET A 1 4.19 25.12 36.98
N ASN A 2 3.22 24.93 36.11
CA ASN A 2 3.26 25.58 34.81
C ASN A 2 2.96 27.07 34.92
N GLU A 3 3.31 27.85 33.91
CA GLU A 3 3.07 29.33 33.87
C GLU A 3 1.60 29.68 34.12
N ASP A 4 0.66 28.76 33.91
CA ASP A 4 -0.77 28.94 34.17
C ASP A 4 -1.20 28.56 35.60
N GLY A 5 -0.30 28.27 36.51
CA GLY A 5 -0.60 27.98 37.92
C GLY A 5 -1.21 26.60 38.18
N ASN A 6 -1.27 25.74 37.20
CA ASN A 6 -1.79 24.38 37.36
C ASN A 6 -0.69 23.41 37.80
N PHE A 7 -0.95 22.69 38.89
CA PHE A 7 -0.12 21.55 39.31
C PHE A 7 -0.44 20.36 38.43
N ILE A 8 0.43 20.05 37.48
CA ILE A 8 0.34 18.79 36.74
C ILE A 8 0.86 17.71 37.70
N ASN A 9 0.01 16.74 38.01
CA ASN A 9 0.42 15.58 38.79
C ASN A 9 1.54 14.85 38.03
N SER A 10 2.59 14.45 38.76
CA SER A 10 3.72 13.73 38.18
C SER A 10 3.30 12.45 37.46
N GLU A 11 2.26 11.79 37.95
CA GLU A 11 1.71 10.59 37.33
C GLU A 11 1.04 10.87 35.99
N GLU A 12 0.30 11.95 35.87
CA GLU A 12 -0.32 12.38 34.60
C GLU A 12 0.74 12.75 33.56
N SER A 13 1.83 13.41 33.98
CA SER A 13 2.90 13.76 33.05
C SER A 13 3.65 12.53 32.54
N VAL A 14 3.83 11.51 33.36
CA VAL A 14 4.43 10.21 32.96
C VAL A 14 3.49 9.46 32.02
N ALA A 15 2.18 9.45 32.31
CA ALA A 15 1.18 8.82 31.45
C ALA A 15 1.14 9.48 30.07
N LEU A 16 1.17 10.81 29.99
CA LEU A 16 1.22 11.58 28.73
C LEU A 16 2.47 11.24 27.92
N LYS A 17 3.63 11.14 28.55
CA LYS A 17 4.88 10.74 27.87
C LYS A 17 4.81 9.33 27.32
N ARG A 18 4.21 8.38 28.04
CA ARG A 18 4.01 7.00 27.59
C ARG A 18 3.08 6.94 26.38
N VAL A 19 1.94 7.64 26.43
CA VAL A 19 0.98 7.69 25.31
C VAL A 19 1.62 8.32 24.08
N THR A 20 2.36 9.41 24.24
CA THR A 20 3.09 10.06 23.14
C THR A 20 4.14 9.13 22.53
N GLY A 21 4.89 8.40 23.35
CA GLY A 21 5.87 7.42 22.88
C GLY A 21 5.22 6.27 22.10
N MET A 22 4.13 5.71 22.62
CA MET A 22 3.37 4.64 21.95
C MET A 22 2.81 5.12 20.60
N TYR A 23 2.23 6.32 20.55
CA TYR A 23 1.70 6.90 19.33
C TYR A 23 2.79 7.12 18.28
N LYS A 24 3.95 7.60 18.70
CA LYS A 24 5.10 7.81 17.82
C LYS A 24 5.61 6.49 17.25
N ASP A 25 5.73 5.44 18.05
CA ASP A 25 6.13 4.12 17.63
C ASP A 25 5.12 3.51 16.64
N TRP A 26 3.84 3.63 16.91
CA TRP A 26 2.79 3.20 16.00
C TRP A 26 2.84 3.92 14.66
N PHE A 27 3.07 5.23 14.70
CA PHE A 27 3.18 6.03 13.49
C PHE A 27 4.39 5.59 12.64
N LEU A 28 5.53 5.33 13.26
CA LEU A 28 6.74 4.84 12.59
C LEU A 28 6.52 3.44 12.01
N ASP A 29 5.89 2.54 12.74
CA ASP A 29 5.57 1.19 12.26
C ASP A 29 4.60 1.24 11.08
N TYR A 30 3.57 2.06 11.16
CA TYR A 30 2.61 2.24 10.06
C TYR A 30 3.28 2.87 8.83
N ALA A 31 4.10 3.89 9.01
CA ALA A 31 4.84 4.52 7.92
C ALA A 31 5.81 3.54 7.25
N SER A 32 6.53 2.73 8.03
CA SER A 32 7.39 1.68 7.52
C SER A 32 6.61 0.63 6.74
N TYR A 33 5.47 0.20 7.24
CA TYR A 33 4.59 -0.73 6.55
C TYR A 33 4.13 -0.18 5.19
N VAL A 34 3.68 1.07 5.15
CA VAL A 34 3.23 1.72 3.90
C VAL A 34 4.38 1.81 2.89
N ILE A 35 5.57 2.16 3.34
CA ILE A 35 6.76 2.25 2.46
C ILE A 35 7.10 0.87 1.89
N LEU A 36 7.20 -0.16 2.73
CA LEU A 36 7.62 -1.50 2.31
C LEU A 36 6.57 -2.23 1.48
N GLU A 37 5.28 -2.10 1.85
CA GLU A 37 4.19 -2.84 1.22
C GLU A 37 3.53 -2.11 0.05
N ARG A 38 3.75 -0.81 -0.08
CA ARG A 38 3.04 0.01 -1.08
C ARG A 38 3.95 0.76 -2.04
N ALA A 39 5.05 1.33 -1.56
CA ALA A 39 5.85 2.27 -2.31
C ALA A 39 7.14 1.69 -2.89
N VAL A 40 7.73 0.68 -2.25
CA VAL A 40 9.06 0.17 -2.62
C VAL A 40 8.94 -1.02 -3.58
N PRO A 41 9.44 -0.89 -4.82
CA PRO A 41 9.52 -2.02 -5.74
C PRO A 41 10.54 -3.07 -5.27
N ALA A 42 10.31 -4.33 -5.60
CA ALA A 42 11.28 -5.39 -5.34
C ALA A 42 12.49 -5.28 -6.29
N ILE A 43 13.67 -5.62 -5.78
CA ILE A 43 14.91 -5.55 -6.56
C ILE A 43 14.89 -6.55 -7.73
N GLU A 44 14.28 -7.70 -7.52
CA GLU A 44 14.28 -8.82 -8.47
C GLU A 44 13.52 -8.52 -9.75
N ASP A 45 12.40 -7.83 -9.67
CA ASP A 45 11.49 -7.64 -10.80
C ASP A 45 10.97 -6.21 -10.96
N GLY A 46 11.29 -5.32 -10.04
CA GLY A 46 10.82 -3.93 -10.06
C GLY A 46 9.34 -3.77 -9.79
N LEU A 47 8.65 -4.80 -9.30
CA LEU A 47 7.22 -4.76 -9.03
C LEU A 47 6.94 -4.35 -7.58
N LYS A 48 5.97 -3.47 -7.41
CA LYS A 48 5.37 -3.20 -6.11
C LYS A 48 4.48 -4.37 -5.69
N PRO A 49 4.26 -4.60 -4.39
CA PRO A 49 3.43 -5.72 -3.93
C PRO A 49 2.03 -5.78 -4.55
N VAL A 50 1.36 -4.64 -4.69
CA VAL A 50 0.03 -4.59 -5.33
C VAL A 50 0.09 -5.01 -6.80
N GLN A 51 1.11 -4.62 -7.53
CA GLN A 51 1.30 -4.99 -8.94
C GLN A 51 1.50 -6.50 -9.09
N ARG A 52 2.32 -7.10 -8.21
CA ARG A 52 2.55 -8.54 -8.19
C ARG A 52 1.28 -9.31 -7.88
N ARG A 53 0.47 -8.85 -6.94
CA ARG A 53 -0.82 -9.46 -6.58
C ARG A 53 -1.80 -9.42 -7.74
N ILE A 54 -1.85 -8.32 -8.48
CA ILE A 54 -2.68 -8.17 -9.69
C ILE A 54 -2.22 -9.15 -10.78
N LEU A 55 -0.94 -9.23 -11.06
CA LEU A 55 -0.40 -10.14 -12.06
C LEU A 55 -0.64 -11.61 -11.69
N HIS A 56 -0.50 -11.95 -10.42
CA HIS A 56 -0.83 -13.27 -9.91
C HIS A 56 -2.31 -13.61 -10.10
N SER A 57 -3.20 -12.67 -9.79
CA SER A 57 -4.63 -12.80 -9.99
C SER A 57 -4.97 -12.97 -11.48
N MET A 58 -4.36 -12.20 -12.35
CA MET A 58 -4.55 -12.32 -13.80
C MET A 58 -4.11 -13.69 -14.32
N LYS A 59 -3.01 -14.22 -13.81
CA LYS A 59 -2.54 -15.55 -14.16
C LYS A 59 -3.53 -16.64 -13.73
N ASP A 60 -4.10 -16.52 -12.55
CA ASP A 60 -5.09 -17.47 -12.04
C ASP A 60 -6.39 -17.47 -12.87
N LEU A 61 -6.77 -16.30 -13.38
CA LEU A 61 -7.97 -16.12 -14.19
C LEU A 61 -7.72 -16.36 -15.69
N ASP A 62 -6.49 -16.58 -16.11
CA ASP A 62 -6.13 -16.74 -17.51
C ASP A 62 -6.66 -18.07 -18.07
N ASP A 63 -7.69 -17.98 -18.89
CA ASP A 63 -8.30 -19.09 -19.60
C ASP A 63 -8.20 -18.92 -21.15
N GLY A 64 -7.36 -18.00 -21.59
CA GLY A 64 -7.22 -17.65 -23.01
C GLY A 64 -8.29 -16.69 -23.54
N ARG A 65 -9.19 -16.20 -22.68
CA ARG A 65 -10.25 -15.25 -23.02
C ARG A 65 -9.98 -13.89 -22.40
N TYR A 66 -10.61 -12.88 -22.97
CA TYR A 66 -10.58 -11.54 -22.38
C TYR A 66 -11.47 -11.51 -21.13
N ASN A 67 -10.91 -11.03 -20.04
CA ASN A 67 -11.64 -10.83 -18.79
C ASN A 67 -11.98 -9.34 -18.59
N LYS A 68 -13.12 -9.07 -17.99
CA LYS A 68 -13.45 -7.70 -17.59
C LYS A 68 -12.53 -7.24 -16.49
N VAL A 69 -12.12 -5.97 -16.56
CA VAL A 69 -11.28 -5.34 -15.54
C VAL A 69 -11.90 -5.48 -14.14
N ALA A 70 -13.21 -5.29 -14.03
CA ALA A 70 -13.93 -5.45 -12.76
C ALA A 70 -13.77 -6.86 -12.15
N ASN A 71 -13.73 -7.90 -12.97
CA ASN A 71 -13.53 -9.27 -12.49
C ASN A 71 -12.12 -9.47 -11.95
N ILE A 72 -11.10 -8.91 -12.61
CA ILE A 72 -9.72 -8.99 -12.18
C ILE A 72 -9.52 -8.21 -10.89
N VAL A 73 -10.09 -7.02 -10.78
CA VAL A 73 -10.05 -6.21 -9.56
C VAL A 73 -10.70 -6.96 -8.40
N GLY A 74 -11.88 -7.52 -8.60
CA GLY A 74 -12.59 -8.30 -7.59
C GLY A 74 -11.82 -9.53 -7.13
N HIS A 75 -11.21 -10.27 -8.05
CA HIS A 75 -10.37 -11.44 -7.73
C HIS A 75 -9.10 -11.04 -6.98
N SER A 76 -8.50 -9.90 -7.35
CA SER A 76 -7.29 -9.39 -6.69
C SER A 76 -7.53 -8.94 -5.25
N MET A 77 -8.76 -8.58 -4.89
CA MET A 77 -9.11 -8.15 -3.53
C MET A 77 -8.85 -9.23 -2.47
N GLN A 78 -8.88 -10.50 -2.81
CA GLN A 78 -8.56 -11.59 -1.88
C GLN A 78 -7.08 -11.55 -1.44
N TYR A 79 -6.19 -11.00 -2.26
CA TYR A 79 -4.76 -10.87 -1.96
C TYR A 79 -4.38 -9.48 -1.47
N HIS A 80 -5.22 -8.48 -1.74
CA HIS A 80 -4.94 -7.08 -1.41
C HIS A 80 -6.14 -6.44 -0.71
N PRO A 81 -6.16 -6.41 0.63
CA PRO A 81 -7.35 -6.00 1.41
C PRO A 81 -7.55 -4.48 1.51
N HIS A 82 -6.89 -3.68 0.71
CA HIS A 82 -6.90 -2.21 0.80
C HIS A 82 -7.97 -1.52 -0.07
N GLY A 83 -8.88 -2.27 -0.65
CA GLY A 83 -10.00 -1.75 -1.43
C GLY A 83 -9.79 -1.80 -2.94
N ASP A 84 -10.89 -1.73 -3.67
CA ASP A 84 -10.96 -1.87 -5.11
C ASP A 84 -10.37 -0.68 -5.88
N ALA A 85 -10.51 0.54 -5.37
CA ALA A 85 -10.01 1.75 -6.02
C ALA A 85 -8.47 1.72 -6.17
N SER A 86 -7.74 1.31 -5.13
CA SER A 86 -6.29 1.22 -5.18
C SER A 86 -5.81 0.15 -6.15
N ILE A 87 -6.52 -0.97 -6.26
CA ILE A 87 -6.23 -2.04 -7.21
C ILE A 87 -6.48 -1.56 -8.64
N GLY A 88 -7.59 -0.87 -8.88
CA GLY A 88 -7.92 -0.31 -10.19
C GLY A 88 -6.86 0.69 -10.67
N ASP A 89 -6.43 1.60 -9.82
CA ASP A 89 -5.40 2.58 -10.14
C ASP A 89 -4.06 1.90 -10.45
N ALA A 90 -3.65 0.92 -9.67
CA ALA A 90 -2.43 0.16 -9.90
C ALA A 90 -2.50 -0.63 -11.22
N MET A 91 -3.65 -1.16 -11.56
CA MET A 91 -3.87 -1.88 -12.82
C MET A 91 -3.71 -0.97 -14.03
N VAL A 92 -4.24 0.24 -13.96
CA VAL A 92 -4.06 1.26 -15.00
C VAL A 92 -2.57 1.59 -15.18
N GLN A 93 -1.83 1.76 -14.10
CA GLN A 93 -0.38 2.02 -14.15
C GLN A 93 0.39 0.87 -14.80
N ILE A 94 0.07 -0.37 -14.48
CA ILE A 94 0.70 -1.54 -15.12
C ILE A 94 0.43 -1.54 -16.62
N CYS A 95 -0.80 -1.31 -17.03
CA CYS A 95 -1.18 -1.25 -18.44
C CYS A 95 -0.42 -0.15 -19.20
N LEU A 96 -0.30 1.03 -18.61
CA LEU A 96 0.43 2.15 -19.21
C LEU A 96 1.92 1.85 -19.37
N LEU A 97 2.56 1.29 -18.34
CA LEU A 97 3.98 0.98 -18.36
C LEU A 97 4.32 -0.06 -19.44
N TYR A 98 3.63 -1.18 -19.46
CA TYR A 98 3.91 -2.28 -20.38
C TYR A 98 3.46 -1.98 -21.81
N THR A 99 2.37 -1.28 -21.98
CA THR A 99 1.89 -0.90 -23.32
C THR A 99 2.79 0.16 -23.96
N SER A 100 3.27 1.10 -23.16
CA SER A 100 4.20 2.14 -23.62
C SER A 100 5.52 1.54 -24.09
N ASP A 101 6.10 0.64 -23.31
CA ASP A 101 7.35 -0.03 -23.66
C ASP A 101 7.21 -0.89 -24.93
N ALA A 102 6.11 -1.60 -25.06
CA ALA A 102 5.83 -2.38 -26.26
C ALA A 102 5.67 -1.50 -27.50
N ALA A 103 5.07 -0.32 -27.37
CA ALA A 103 4.96 0.64 -28.47
C ALA A 103 6.32 1.21 -28.87
N ASP A 104 7.21 1.46 -27.93
CA ASP A 104 8.55 1.97 -28.18
C ASP A 104 9.44 0.96 -28.93
N GLU A 105 9.28 -0.33 -28.65
CA GLU A 105 10.02 -1.39 -29.33
C GLU A 105 9.65 -1.54 -30.81
N TRP A 106 8.47 -1.12 -31.21
CA TRP A 106 7.98 -1.23 -32.59
C TRP A 106 8.19 0.05 -33.41
N LEU A 107 8.62 1.10 -32.78
CA LEU A 107 8.94 2.36 -33.41
C LEU A 107 10.43 2.48 -33.70
#